data_5a2e67b0fabfaa37f2d6a86384a2613a
#
_entry.id   5a2e67b0fabfaa37f2d6a86384a2613a
#
_cell.length_a   1.000
_cell.length_b   1.000
_cell.length_c   1.000
_cell.angle_alpha   90.00
_cell.angle_beta   90.00
_cell.angle_gamma   90.00
#
_symmetry.space_group_name_H-M   'P 1'
#
loop_
_entity.id
_entity.type
_entity.pdbx_description
1 polymer ?
#
loop_
_entity_poly.entity_id
_entity_poly.type
_entity_poly.pdbx_seq_one_letter_code
_entity_poly.pdbx_strand_id
1 'polypeptide(L)'
;KSLNVIHDSFFLSEYQVLNLFICGVGTVGGSLVEQIRCQQQKLMMENGLKLHVVGIIDAAKAMFSREGFDLSNFRQELLEKGKDSSLQTIRDEIIGMNIFNSVFVDCTASADIASLYKDFLQHNISVVAANKIAASSAYENYRELKTIARQRGVKYLFETNVGAGLPIINTINDLIHSGDKILKIEAVLSGTLNYIFNKISADIPFSRTIKMAQEERYSEPDPRIDLSGKD
;
A
#
# COMPACT_ATOMS: atom_id res chain seq x y z
N LYS A 1 3.23 1.91 -39.34
CA LYS A 1 3.97 0.89 -38.51
C LYS A 1 3.91 1.20 -37.02
N SER A 2 4.25 2.43 -36.59
CA SER A 2 4.25 2.78 -35.17
C SER A 2 2.89 2.68 -34.49
N LEU A 3 1.80 3.08 -35.15
CA LEU A 3 0.43 2.95 -34.68
C LEU A 3 0.01 1.48 -34.44
N ASN A 4 0.40 0.59 -35.36
CA ASN A 4 0.09 -0.83 -35.22
C ASN A 4 0.86 -1.46 -34.04
N VAL A 5 2.14 -1.10 -33.85
CA VAL A 5 2.93 -1.57 -32.70
C VAL A 5 2.32 -1.08 -31.38
N ILE A 6 1.85 0.17 -31.33
CA ILE A 6 1.15 0.72 -30.17
C ILE A 6 -0.17 -0.02 -29.96
N HIS A 7 -0.98 -0.21 -31.01
CA HIS A 7 -2.22 -0.95 -30.95
C HIS A 7 -1.99 -2.39 -30.46
N ASP A 8 -1.03 -3.10 -31.04
CA ASP A 8 -0.73 -4.49 -30.67
C ASP A 8 -0.25 -4.60 -29.23
N SER A 9 0.57 -3.64 -28.76
CA SER A 9 1.04 -3.60 -27.37
C SER A 9 -0.05 -3.28 -26.36
N PHE A 10 -1.05 -2.45 -26.74
CA PHE A 10 -2.11 -2.01 -25.83
C PHE A 10 -3.35 -2.88 -25.85
N PHE A 11 -3.71 -3.42 -27.02
CA PHE A 11 -4.99 -4.10 -27.21
C PHE A 11 -4.87 -5.60 -27.47
N LEU A 12 -3.69 -6.08 -27.85
CA LEU A 12 -3.44 -7.50 -28.14
C LEU A 12 -2.48 -8.15 -27.16
N SER A 13 -2.04 -7.43 -26.10
CA SER A 13 -1.26 -8.08 -25.06
C SER A 13 -2.17 -9.05 -24.28
N GLU A 14 -1.75 -10.28 -24.17
CA GLU A 14 -2.46 -11.32 -23.41
C GLU A 14 -2.65 -10.97 -21.92
N TYR A 15 -1.86 -10.01 -21.41
CA TYR A 15 -1.82 -9.67 -20.00
C TYR A 15 -1.82 -8.17 -19.79
N GLN A 16 -2.61 -7.72 -18.80
CA GLN A 16 -2.47 -6.39 -18.20
C GLN A 16 -1.28 -6.42 -17.24
N VAL A 17 -0.25 -5.61 -17.52
CA VAL A 17 0.92 -5.50 -16.65
C VAL A 17 0.74 -4.33 -15.69
N LEU A 18 0.92 -4.56 -14.39
CA LEU A 18 1.06 -3.54 -13.36
C LEU A 18 2.51 -3.51 -12.86
N ASN A 19 3.15 -2.36 -12.98
CA ASN A 19 4.52 -2.16 -12.56
C ASN A 19 4.55 -1.60 -11.14
N LEU A 20 5.02 -2.40 -10.18
CA LEU A 20 4.90 -2.13 -8.75
C LEU A 20 6.21 -1.58 -8.18
N PHE A 21 6.11 -0.46 -7.48
CA PHE A 21 7.15 0.09 -6.62
C PHE A 21 6.72 -0.11 -5.16
N ILE A 22 7.32 -1.07 -4.46
CA ILE A 22 6.94 -1.45 -3.10
C ILE A 22 7.86 -0.72 -2.12
N CYS A 23 7.28 0.16 -1.31
CA CYS A 23 7.97 0.94 -0.28
C CYS A 23 7.60 0.43 1.11
N GLY A 24 8.63 0.07 1.88
CA GLY A 24 8.50 -0.57 3.19
C GLY A 24 8.37 -2.09 3.07
N VAL A 25 9.46 -2.82 3.27
CA VAL A 25 9.51 -4.29 3.21
C VAL A 25 9.64 -4.94 4.59
N GLY A 26 9.05 -4.30 5.60
CA GLY A 26 8.87 -4.83 6.95
C GLY A 26 7.84 -5.97 7.00
N THR A 27 7.04 -6.03 8.06
CA THR A 27 6.03 -7.09 8.24
C THR A 27 4.98 -7.05 7.11
N VAL A 28 4.36 -5.90 6.86
CA VAL A 28 3.29 -5.76 5.86
C VAL A 28 3.83 -5.92 4.44
N GLY A 29 4.82 -5.12 4.05
CA GLY A 29 5.35 -5.17 2.70
C GLY A 29 6.10 -6.46 2.39
N GLY A 30 6.80 -7.06 3.37
CA GLY A 30 7.40 -8.38 3.21
C GLY A 30 6.37 -9.48 2.95
N SER A 31 5.23 -9.44 3.65
CA SER A 31 4.11 -10.36 3.41
C SER A 31 3.50 -10.13 2.02
N LEU A 32 3.36 -8.87 1.60
CA LEU A 32 2.87 -8.55 0.26
C LEU A 32 3.80 -9.11 -0.84
N VAL A 33 5.11 -8.91 -0.71
CA VAL A 33 6.09 -9.46 -1.69
C VAL A 33 5.97 -10.98 -1.78
N GLU A 34 5.83 -11.67 -0.65
CA GLU A 34 5.64 -13.11 -0.63
C GLU A 34 4.31 -13.54 -1.27
N GLN A 35 3.23 -12.82 -1.01
CA GLN A 35 1.94 -13.07 -1.67
C GLN A 35 2.03 -12.89 -3.18
N ILE A 36 2.71 -11.84 -3.66
CA ILE A 36 2.95 -11.61 -5.08
C ILE A 36 3.73 -12.78 -5.65
N ARG A 37 4.83 -13.20 -5.00
CA ARG A 37 5.66 -14.33 -5.43
C ARG A 37 4.84 -15.62 -5.60
N CYS A 38 3.96 -15.90 -4.64
CA CYS A 38 3.13 -17.11 -4.66
C CYS A 38 1.96 -17.03 -5.65
N GLN A 39 1.37 -15.86 -5.87
CA GLN A 39 0.12 -15.71 -6.61
C GLN A 39 0.29 -15.19 -8.04
N GLN A 40 1.44 -14.59 -8.40
CA GLN A 40 1.62 -13.92 -9.69
C GLN A 40 1.33 -14.81 -10.89
N GLN A 41 1.73 -16.10 -10.84
CA GLN A 41 1.50 -17.04 -11.94
C GLN A 41 0.00 -17.34 -12.09
N LYS A 42 -0.69 -17.55 -10.98
CA LYS A 42 -2.15 -17.77 -10.99
C LYS A 42 -2.90 -16.56 -11.51
N LEU A 43 -2.56 -15.35 -11.02
CA LEU A 43 -3.17 -14.11 -11.49
C LEU A 43 -2.94 -13.89 -12.99
N MET A 44 -1.77 -14.24 -13.48
CA MET A 44 -1.45 -14.14 -14.90
C MET A 44 -2.29 -15.11 -15.74
N MET A 45 -2.41 -16.38 -15.32
CA MET A 45 -3.14 -17.40 -16.07
C MET A 45 -4.66 -17.25 -15.99
N GLU A 46 -5.20 -16.96 -14.81
CA GLU A 46 -6.65 -16.94 -14.57
C GLU A 46 -7.29 -15.56 -14.82
N ASN A 47 -6.54 -14.48 -14.57
CA ASN A 47 -7.06 -13.12 -14.64
C ASN A 47 -6.41 -12.25 -15.72
N GLY A 48 -5.42 -12.78 -16.45
CA GLY A 48 -4.66 -11.98 -17.40
C GLY A 48 -3.90 -10.81 -16.76
N LEU A 49 -3.55 -10.91 -15.47
CA LEU A 49 -2.91 -9.86 -14.70
C LEU A 49 -1.49 -10.23 -14.33
N LYS A 50 -0.50 -9.50 -14.87
CA LYS A 50 0.91 -9.65 -14.53
C LYS A 50 1.34 -8.59 -13.53
N LEU A 51 1.72 -9.00 -12.31
CA LEU A 51 2.32 -8.13 -11.31
C LEU A 51 3.85 -8.13 -11.51
N HIS A 52 4.40 -6.97 -11.86
CA HIS A 52 5.82 -6.81 -12.19
C HIS A 52 6.47 -5.85 -11.18
N VAL A 53 7.24 -6.38 -10.24
CA VAL A 53 7.91 -5.58 -9.21
C VAL A 53 9.16 -4.95 -9.81
N VAL A 54 9.17 -3.64 -9.98
CA VAL A 54 10.23 -2.83 -10.62
C VAL A 54 10.95 -1.91 -9.63
N GLY A 55 10.44 -1.80 -8.40
CA GLY A 55 11.07 -1.06 -7.32
C GLY A 55 10.84 -1.73 -5.98
N ILE A 56 11.88 -1.86 -5.17
CA ILE A 56 11.83 -2.32 -3.78
C ILE A 56 12.60 -1.33 -2.93
N ILE A 57 11.92 -0.77 -1.93
CA ILE A 57 12.42 0.36 -1.15
C ILE A 57 12.25 0.03 0.34
N ASP A 58 13.31 0.22 1.12
CA ASP A 58 13.30 0.16 2.57
C ASP A 58 13.81 1.49 3.15
N ALA A 59 13.81 1.63 4.47
CA ALA A 59 14.26 2.85 5.15
C ALA A 59 15.69 3.26 4.80
N ALA A 60 16.59 2.29 4.59
CA ALA A 60 18.00 2.54 4.31
C ALA A 60 18.38 2.36 2.84
N LYS A 61 17.71 1.46 2.12
CA LYS A 61 18.10 1.02 0.78
C LYS A 61 16.92 1.03 -0.19
N ALA A 62 17.23 1.29 -1.45
CA ALA A 62 16.28 1.19 -2.56
C ALA A 62 16.95 0.55 -3.78
N MET A 63 16.21 -0.26 -4.51
CA MET A 63 16.63 -0.81 -5.79
C MET A 63 15.52 -0.68 -6.83
N PHE A 64 15.90 -0.38 -8.06
CA PHE A 64 14.99 -0.16 -9.18
C PHE A 64 15.50 -0.90 -10.41
N SER A 65 14.60 -1.56 -11.14
CA SER A 65 14.92 -2.27 -12.38
C SER A 65 13.70 -2.32 -13.30
N ARG A 66 13.88 -1.94 -14.57
CA ARG A 66 12.81 -2.07 -15.57
C ARG A 66 12.48 -3.53 -15.89
N GLU A 67 13.45 -4.41 -15.73
CA GLU A 67 13.29 -5.86 -15.98
C GLU A 67 12.63 -6.59 -14.80
N GLY A 68 12.44 -5.89 -13.68
CA GLY A 68 11.91 -6.46 -12.44
C GLY A 68 12.97 -7.18 -11.62
N PHE A 69 12.48 -7.91 -10.60
CA PHE A 69 13.31 -8.63 -9.64
C PHE A 69 12.82 -10.07 -9.44
N ASP A 70 13.76 -10.97 -9.15
CA ASP A 70 13.44 -12.25 -8.55
C ASP A 70 13.10 -12.04 -7.07
N LEU A 71 11.83 -12.28 -6.73
CA LEU A 71 11.33 -12.04 -5.39
C LEU A 71 11.78 -13.10 -4.36
N SER A 72 12.42 -14.18 -4.79
CA SER A 72 12.87 -15.25 -3.89
C SER A 72 13.94 -14.78 -2.90
N ASN A 73 14.85 -13.88 -3.33
CA ASN A 73 15.99 -13.40 -2.55
C ASN A 73 16.04 -11.87 -2.44
N PHE A 74 14.91 -11.19 -2.62
CA PHE A 74 14.86 -9.73 -2.71
C PHE A 74 15.51 -9.00 -1.53
N ARG A 75 15.43 -9.56 -0.30
CA ARG A 75 16.02 -8.94 0.89
C ARG A 75 17.55 -8.90 0.83
N GLN A 76 18.14 -10.02 0.41
CA GLN A 76 19.59 -10.09 0.25
C GLN A 76 20.05 -9.19 -0.91
N GLU A 77 19.35 -9.21 -2.03
CA GLU A 77 19.65 -8.34 -3.16
C GLU A 77 19.53 -6.86 -2.79
N LEU A 78 18.51 -6.47 -2.02
CA LEU A 78 18.35 -5.10 -1.54
C LEU A 78 19.53 -4.66 -0.67
N LEU A 79 20.01 -5.52 0.22
CA LEU A 79 21.16 -5.23 1.08
C LEU A 79 22.47 -5.10 0.29
N GLU A 80 22.69 -5.99 -0.68
CA GLU A 80 23.96 -6.05 -1.43
C GLU A 80 24.02 -5.02 -2.57
N LYS A 81 22.93 -4.84 -3.32
CA LYS A 81 22.89 -4.03 -4.56
C LYS A 81 22.09 -2.74 -4.41
N GLY A 82 21.33 -2.58 -3.32
CA GLY A 82 20.50 -1.39 -3.09
C GLY A 82 21.38 -0.14 -2.89
N LYS A 83 20.94 0.96 -3.48
CA LYS A 83 21.50 2.30 -3.26
C LYS A 83 20.90 2.90 -1.99
N ASP A 84 21.55 3.90 -1.41
CA ASP A 84 21.00 4.61 -0.26
C ASP A 84 19.67 5.27 -0.61
N SER A 85 18.70 5.08 0.25
CA SER A 85 17.34 5.56 0.08
C SER A 85 17.18 6.97 0.65
N SER A 86 16.62 7.88 -0.14
CA SER A 86 16.17 9.19 0.31
C SER A 86 14.84 9.51 -0.35
N LEU A 87 14.07 10.43 0.24
CA LEU A 87 12.78 10.85 -0.35
C LEU A 87 12.95 11.36 -1.79
N GLN A 88 14.00 12.15 -2.01
CA GLN A 88 14.29 12.67 -3.33
C GLN A 88 14.69 11.57 -4.32
N THR A 89 15.55 10.63 -3.90
CA THR A 89 15.93 9.49 -4.73
C THR A 89 14.72 8.63 -5.08
N ILE A 90 13.85 8.32 -4.11
CA ILE A 90 12.63 7.54 -4.34
C ILE A 90 11.74 8.23 -5.36
N ARG A 91 11.46 9.52 -5.16
CA ARG A 91 10.61 10.31 -6.03
C ARG A 91 11.18 10.38 -7.46
N ASP A 92 12.42 10.78 -7.58
CA ASP A 92 13.05 11.08 -8.87
C ASP A 92 13.29 9.79 -9.69
N GLU A 93 13.68 8.68 -9.07
CA GLU A 93 13.85 7.39 -9.75
C GLU A 93 12.49 6.85 -10.24
N ILE A 94 11.44 6.85 -9.40
CA ILE A 94 10.12 6.33 -9.77
C ILE A 94 9.51 7.15 -10.90
N ILE A 95 9.55 8.49 -10.82
CA ILE A 95 9.03 9.37 -11.86
C ILE A 95 9.90 9.28 -13.11
N GLY A 96 11.23 9.27 -12.96
CA GLY A 96 12.18 9.20 -14.05
C GLY A 96 12.16 7.90 -14.84
N MET A 97 11.77 6.79 -14.21
CA MET A 97 11.55 5.53 -14.92
C MET A 97 10.42 5.63 -15.94
N ASN A 98 9.41 6.47 -15.71
CA ASN A 98 8.31 6.74 -16.64
C ASN A 98 7.75 5.45 -17.29
N ILE A 99 7.37 4.51 -16.46
CA ILE A 99 6.81 3.22 -16.89
C ILE A 99 5.28 3.31 -16.87
N PHE A 100 4.64 2.83 -17.92
CA PHE A 100 3.19 2.77 -18.00
C PHE A 100 2.59 1.82 -16.96
N ASN A 101 1.35 2.08 -16.51
CA ASN A 101 0.69 1.29 -15.45
C ASN A 101 1.52 1.16 -14.17
N SER A 102 2.19 2.22 -13.77
CA SER A 102 2.95 2.26 -12.53
C SER A 102 2.04 2.39 -11.31
N VAL A 103 2.36 1.63 -10.28
CA VAL A 103 1.67 1.64 -8.99
C VAL A 103 2.71 1.76 -7.88
N PHE A 104 2.61 2.83 -7.11
CA PHE A 104 3.37 2.97 -5.87
C PHE A 104 2.60 2.32 -4.72
N VAL A 105 3.22 1.38 -4.04
CA VAL A 105 2.62 0.64 -2.93
C VAL A 105 3.34 1.02 -1.65
N ASP A 106 2.63 1.73 -0.76
CA ASP A 106 3.18 2.17 0.52
C ASP A 106 2.76 1.24 1.66
N CYS A 107 3.74 0.49 2.16
CA CYS A 107 3.62 -0.38 3.33
C CYS A 107 4.37 0.19 4.55
N THR A 108 4.64 1.49 4.58
CA THR A 108 5.33 2.18 5.68
C THR A 108 4.34 2.83 6.66
N ALA A 109 4.88 3.38 7.75
CA ALA A 109 4.17 4.30 8.64
C ALA A 109 4.81 5.70 8.62
N SER A 110 5.46 6.07 7.51
CA SER A 110 6.20 7.33 7.37
C SER A 110 5.32 8.44 6.79
N ALA A 111 5.28 9.57 7.47
CA ALA A 111 4.62 10.78 6.97
C ALA A 111 5.34 11.35 5.75
N ASP A 112 6.67 11.24 5.72
CA ASP A 112 7.48 11.72 4.61
C ASP A 112 7.20 10.94 3.33
N ILE A 113 7.06 9.62 3.40
CA ILE A 113 6.67 8.80 2.25
C ILE A 113 5.25 9.16 1.79
N ALA A 114 4.31 9.32 2.73
CA ALA A 114 2.94 9.72 2.40
C ALA A 114 2.88 11.09 1.70
N SER A 115 3.81 12.00 1.97
CA SER A 115 3.89 13.31 1.32
C SER A 115 4.18 13.24 -0.19
N LEU A 116 4.75 12.13 -0.68
CA LEU A 116 5.07 11.93 -2.10
C LEU A 116 3.85 11.55 -2.96
N TYR A 117 2.72 11.18 -2.35
CA TYR A 117 1.56 10.69 -3.10
C TYR A 117 1.04 11.69 -4.12
N LYS A 118 1.03 12.97 -3.78
CA LYS A 118 0.61 14.04 -4.69
C LYS A 118 1.45 14.04 -5.96
N ASP A 119 2.77 13.98 -5.83
CA ASP A 119 3.70 13.96 -6.94
C ASP A 119 3.48 12.71 -7.81
N PHE A 120 3.35 11.54 -7.21
CA PHE A 120 3.11 10.29 -7.95
C PHE A 120 1.79 10.34 -8.73
N LEU A 121 0.70 10.75 -8.11
CA LEU A 121 -0.59 10.86 -8.77
C LEU A 121 -0.55 11.87 -9.93
N GLN A 122 0.15 13.00 -9.76
CA GLN A 122 0.35 14.01 -10.83
C GLN A 122 1.15 13.47 -12.03
N HIS A 123 2.01 12.47 -11.81
CA HIS A 123 2.80 11.81 -12.85
C HIS A 123 2.17 10.49 -13.35
N ASN A 124 0.86 10.34 -13.20
CA ASN A 124 0.07 9.19 -13.65
C ASN A 124 0.49 7.86 -12.99
N ILE A 125 0.99 7.91 -11.78
CA ILE A 125 1.33 6.74 -10.96
C ILE A 125 0.21 6.54 -9.95
N SER A 126 -0.43 5.38 -9.98
CA SER A 126 -1.43 5.01 -8.98
C SER A 126 -0.79 4.79 -7.62
N VAL A 127 -1.52 5.05 -6.54
CA VAL A 127 -1.06 4.82 -5.18
C VAL A 127 -1.96 3.82 -4.48
N VAL A 128 -1.35 2.80 -3.87
CA VAL A 128 -2.01 1.83 -2.98
C VAL A 128 -1.32 1.90 -1.63
N ALA A 129 -2.04 2.26 -0.58
CA ALA A 129 -1.45 2.54 0.72
C ALA A 129 -2.03 1.67 1.84
N ALA A 130 -1.14 0.98 2.56
CA ALA A 130 -1.41 0.49 3.91
C ALA A 130 -1.10 1.57 4.96
N ASN A 131 -0.33 2.59 4.58
CA ASN A 131 -0.03 3.76 5.39
C ASN A 131 -1.29 4.62 5.58
N LYS A 132 -1.71 4.81 6.82
CA LYS A 132 -2.95 5.49 7.18
C LYS A 132 -2.84 7.03 7.12
N ILE A 133 -1.61 7.59 7.17
CA ILE A 133 -1.37 9.02 7.42
C ILE A 133 -2.04 9.92 6.39
N ALA A 134 -1.87 9.64 5.10
CA ALA A 134 -2.45 10.50 4.07
C ALA A 134 -3.99 10.48 4.06
N ALA A 135 -4.59 9.31 4.28
CA ALA A 135 -6.03 9.13 4.28
C ALA A 135 -6.71 9.71 5.54
N SER A 136 -6.00 9.72 6.68
CA SER A 136 -6.48 10.26 7.96
C SER A 136 -6.00 11.68 8.27
N SER A 137 -5.30 12.33 7.34
CA SER A 137 -4.85 13.73 7.45
C SER A 137 -6.02 14.73 7.33
N ALA A 138 -5.70 16.02 7.25
CA ALA A 138 -6.71 17.05 7.00
C ALA A 138 -7.56 16.72 5.77
N TYR A 139 -8.87 16.91 5.87
CA TYR A 139 -9.83 16.56 4.81
C TYR A 139 -9.49 17.20 3.46
N GLU A 140 -8.94 18.40 3.47
CA GLU A 140 -8.48 19.11 2.27
C GLU A 140 -7.41 18.32 1.52
N ASN A 141 -6.43 17.76 2.22
CA ASN A 141 -5.38 16.92 1.63
C ASN A 141 -5.97 15.63 1.05
N TYR A 142 -6.80 14.94 1.81
CA TYR A 142 -7.51 13.75 1.31
C TYR A 142 -8.30 14.06 0.04
N ARG A 143 -9.09 15.15 0.05
CA ARG A 143 -9.89 15.58 -1.10
C ARG A 143 -9.02 15.95 -2.30
N GLU A 144 -7.88 16.60 -2.07
CA GLU A 144 -6.93 16.93 -3.13
C GLU A 144 -6.39 15.67 -3.80
N LEU A 145 -5.89 14.68 -3.04
CA LEU A 145 -5.38 13.42 -3.57
C LEU A 145 -6.43 12.67 -4.38
N LYS A 146 -7.66 12.56 -3.88
CA LYS A 146 -8.78 11.94 -4.63
C LYS A 146 -9.11 12.70 -5.91
N THR A 147 -9.03 14.03 -5.88
CA THR A 147 -9.31 14.87 -7.05
C THR A 147 -8.23 14.70 -8.11
N ILE A 148 -6.96 14.72 -7.75
CA ILE A 148 -5.84 14.50 -8.67
C ILE A 148 -5.94 13.11 -9.29
N ALA A 149 -6.16 12.07 -8.48
CA ALA A 149 -6.29 10.70 -8.97
C ALA A 149 -7.39 10.60 -10.02
N ARG A 150 -8.57 11.19 -9.77
CA ARG A 150 -9.69 11.23 -10.73
C ARG A 150 -9.34 11.99 -12.01
N GLN A 151 -8.72 13.17 -11.89
CA GLN A 151 -8.34 14.00 -13.04
C GLN A 151 -7.30 13.33 -13.94
N ARG A 152 -6.39 12.57 -13.34
CA ARG A 152 -5.32 11.84 -14.04
C ARG A 152 -5.74 10.45 -14.52
N GLY A 153 -6.91 9.96 -14.15
CA GLY A 153 -7.38 8.61 -14.47
C GLY A 153 -6.60 7.50 -13.76
N VAL A 154 -5.93 7.84 -12.65
CA VAL A 154 -5.21 6.87 -11.80
C VAL A 154 -5.97 6.60 -10.52
N LYS A 155 -5.51 5.61 -9.75
CA LYS A 155 -6.17 5.18 -8.50
C LYS A 155 -5.39 5.65 -7.27
N TYR A 156 -6.14 6.07 -6.24
CA TYR A 156 -5.66 6.20 -4.88
C TYR A 156 -6.50 5.27 -4.00
N LEU A 157 -5.92 4.15 -3.58
CA LEU A 157 -6.56 3.05 -2.88
C LEU A 157 -5.91 2.85 -1.50
N PHE A 158 -6.72 2.64 -0.47
CA PHE A 158 -6.28 2.52 0.92
C PHE A 158 -7.23 1.63 1.75
N GLU A 159 -7.74 0.54 1.15
CA GLU A 159 -8.70 -0.37 1.76
C GLU A 159 -8.23 -0.91 3.11
N THR A 160 -6.94 -1.28 3.21
CA THR A 160 -6.38 -1.88 4.42
C THR A 160 -6.17 -0.90 5.58
N ASN A 161 -6.48 0.38 5.40
CA ASN A 161 -6.39 1.37 6.47
C ASN A 161 -7.48 1.20 7.53
N VAL A 162 -8.60 0.55 7.17
CA VAL A 162 -9.73 0.30 8.07
C VAL A 162 -10.14 -1.17 7.99
N GLY A 163 -10.18 -1.85 9.14
CA GLY A 163 -10.63 -3.24 9.22
C GLY A 163 -9.68 -4.27 8.61
N ALA A 164 -8.39 -3.93 8.44
CA ALA A 164 -7.35 -4.79 7.89
C ALA A 164 -7.76 -5.43 6.53
N GLY A 165 -8.03 -6.72 6.48
CA GLY A 165 -8.41 -7.43 5.25
C GLY A 165 -9.91 -7.42 4.93
N LEU A 166 -10.73 -6.69 5.68
CA LEU A 166 -12.18 -6.61 5.43
C LEU A 166 -12.49 -5.58 4.33
N PRO A 167 -13.44 -5.83 3.42
CA PRO A 167 -13.81 -4.94 2.33
C PRO A 167 -14.77 -3.84 2.84
N ILE A 168 -14.29 -2.90 3.63
CA ILE A 168 -15.12 -1.87 4.28
C ILE A 168 -15.26 -0.63 3.39
N ILE A 169 -14.13 -0.03 2.98
CA ILE A 169 -14.12 1.23 2.21
C ILE A 169 -14.72 1.01 0.83
N ASN A 170 -14.37 -0.07 0.14
CA ASN A 170 -14.94 -0.39 -1.16
C ASN A 170 -16.44 -0.64 -1.06
N THR A 171 -16.91 -1.39 -0.05
CA THR A 171 -18.35 -1.63 0.15
C THR A 171 -19.12 -0.33 0.39
N ILE A 172 -18.59 0.59 1.22
CA ILE A 172 -19.21 1.90 1.43
C ILE A 172 -19.25 2.71 0.13
N ASN A 173 -18.15 2.73 -0.64
CA ASN A 173 -18.10 3.42 -1.92
C ASN A 173 -19.11 2.84 -2.92
N ASP A 174 -19.25 1.53 -3.00
CA ASP A 174 -20.18 0.85 -3.90
C ASP A 174 -21.64 1.19 -3.55
N LEU A 175 -21.99 1.23 -2.27
CA LEU A 175 -23.31 1.68 -1.81
C LEU A 175 -23.57 3.13 -2.21
N ILE A 176 -22.63 4.04 -1.97
CA ILE A 176 -22.75 5.46 -2.35
C ILE A 176 -22.90 5.62 -3.86
N HIS A 177 -22.09 4.89 -4.65
CA HIS A 177 -22.14 4.94 -6.10
C HIS A 177 -23.45 4.35 -6.67
N SER A 178 -24.08 3.42 -5.94
CA SER A 178 -25.40 2.89 -6.27
C SER A 178 -26.56 3.84 -5.94
N GLY A 179 -26.25 5.01 -5.37
CA GLY A 179 -27.26 6.01 -4.99
C GLY A 179 -27.80 5.85 -3.56
N ASP A 180 -27.22 4.93 -2.79
CA ASP A 180 -27.59 4.72 -1.39
C ASP A 180 -26.98 5.80 -0.47
N LYS A 181 -27.51 5.94 0.74
CA LYS A 181 -27.06 6.87 1.75
C LYS A 181 -26.70 6.14 3.03
N ILE A 182 -25.46 6.32 3.46
CA ILE A 182 -25.03 5.79 4.75
C ILE A 182 -25.64 6.63 5.86
N LEU A 183 -26.53 6.02 6.63
CA LEU A 183 -27.24 6.71 7.74
C LEU A 183 -26.49 6.55 9.06
N LYS A 184 -25.80 5.42 9.26
CA LYS A 184 -25.11 5.13 10.51
C LYS A 184 -23.99 4.11 10.26
N ILE A 185 -22.87 4.29 10.96
CA ILE A 185 -21.78 3.31 11.02
C ILE A 185 -21.54 2.96 12.49
N GLU A 186 -21.58 1.68 12.82
CA GLU A 186 -21.24 1.14 14.13
C GLU A 186 -20.20 0.05 13.95
N ALA A 187 -18.99 0.25 14.49
CA ALA A 187 -17.89 -0.67 14.29
C ALA A 187 -16.87 -0.63 15.42
N VAL A 188 -16.16 -1.74 15.60
CA VAL A 188 -14.91 -1.80 16.37
C VAL A 188 -13.79 -1.77 15.35
N LEU A 189 -13.12 -0.63 15.21
CA LEU A 189 -12.16 -0.38 14.14
C LEU A 189 -10.70 -0.68 14.52
N SER A 190 -10.37 -0.64 15.81
CA SER A 190 -9.02 -0.93 16.30
C SER A 190 -8.88 -2.39 16.68
N GLY A 191 -8.07 -3.15 15.93
CA GLY A 191 -7.70 -4.52 16.27
C GLY A 191 -6.93 -4.60 17.59
N THR A 192 -6.02 -3.66 17.83
CA THR A 192 -5.23 -3.56 19.06
C THR A 192 -6.11 -3.36 20.30
N LEU A 193 -6.99 -2.36 20.27
CA LEU A 193 -7.90 -2.09 21.40
C LEU A 193 -8.87 -3.24 21.60
N ASN A 194 -9.40 -3.82 20.53
CA ASN A 194 -10.25 -5.01 20.63
C ASN A 194 -9.53 -6.18 21.32
N TYR A 195 -8.28 -6.46 20.92
CA TYR A 195 -7.46 -7.48 21.56
C TYR A 195 -7.27 -7.18 23.05
N ILE A 196 -6.84 -5.96 23.39
CA ILE A 196 -6.56 -5.53 24.77
C ILE A 196 -7.82 -5.69 25.64
N PHE A 197 -8.95 -5.13 25.20
CA PHE A 197 -10.18 -5.16 26.00
C PHE A 197 -10.83 -6.55 26.11
N ASN A 198 -10.56 -7.45 25.18
CA ASN A 198 -11.00 -8.84 25.30
C ASN A 198 -10.09 -9.71 26.18
N LYS A 199 -8.85 -9.28 26.45
CA LYS A 199 -7.89 -10.04 27.26
C LYS A 199 -7.79 -9.54 28.72
N ILE A 200 -8.15 -8.29 28.97
CA ILE A 200 -8.11 -7.71 30.32
C ILE A 200 -9.07 -8.45 31.26
N SER A 201 -8.60 -8.80 32.43
CA SER A 201 -9.41 -9.46 33.49
C SER A 201 -8.85 -9.08 34.87
N ALA A 202 -9.52 -9.55 35.92
CA ALA A 202 -9.01 -9.37 37.28
C ALA A 202 -7.60 -9.96 37.48
N ASP A 203 -7.29 -11.04 36.75
CA ASP A 203 -6.02 -11.76 36.86
C ASP A 203 -4.96 -11.25 35.87
N ILE A 204 -5.35 -10.51 34.85
CA ILE A 204 -4.46 -9.98 33.81
C ILE A 204 -4.56 -8.46 33.78
N PRO A 205 -3.63 -7.75 34.42
CA PRO A 205 -3.66 -6.29 34.48
C PRO A 205 -3.41 -5.66 33.09
N PHE A 206 -3.95 -4.46 32.88
CA PHE A 206 -3.88 -3.71 31.63
C PHE A 206 -2.46 -3.60 31.05
N SER A 207 -1.46 -3.31 31.91
CA SER A 207 -0.06 -3.22 31.47
C SER A 207 0.51 -4.52 30.89
N ARG A 208 0.06 -5.67 31.40
CA ARG A 208 0.45 -6.99 30.88
C ARG A 208 -0.24 -7.27 29.55
N THR A 209 -1.49 -6.89 29.42
CA THR A 209 -2.25 -7.06 28.19
C THR A 209 -1.65 -6.25 27.03
N ILE A 210 -1.15 -5.04 27.31
CA ILE A 210 -0.44 -4.23 26.31
C ILE A 210 0.83 -4.95 25.83
N LYS A 211 1.63 -5.50 26.75
CA LYS A 211 2.83 -6.26 26.37
C LYS A 211 2.49 -7.48 25.52
N MET A 212 1.44 -8.21 25.87
CA MET A 212 0.96 -9.34 25.07
C MET A 212 0.55 -8.88 23.67
N ALA A 213 -0.14 -7.75 23.53
CA ALA A 213 -0.50 -7.19 22.24
C ALA A 213 0.74 -6.84 21.39
N GLN A 214 1.80 -6.32 22.01
CA GLN A 214 3.08 -6.07 21.32
C GLN A 214 3.78 -7.36 20.89
N GLU A 215 3.87 -8.35 21.78
CA GLU A 215 4.48 -9.66 21.50
C GLU A 215 3.76 -10.41 20.37
N GLU A 216 2.44 -10.37 20.36
CA GLU A 216 1.60 -10.97 19.32
C GLU A 216 1.44 -10.09 18.05
N ARG A 217 2.09 -8.91 18.00
CA ARG A 217 2.10 -7.96 16.87
C ARG A 217 0.73 -7.39 16.51
N TYR A 218 -0.14 -7.23 17.49
CA TYR A 218 -1.42 -6.54 17.33
C TYR A 218 -1.29 -5.03 17.50
N SER A 219 -0.23 -4.52 18.14
CA SER A 219 -0.02 -3.08 18.35
C SER A 219 0.99 -2.50 17.38
N GLU A 220 0.87 -1.20 17.14
CA GLU A 220 1.91 -0.40 16.50
C GLU A 220 3.22 -0.47 17.34
N PRO A 221 4.39 -0.17 16.77
CA PRO A 221 5.66 -0.20 17.50
C PRO A 221 5.64 0.61 18.81
N ASP A 222 4.94 1.75 18.81
CA ASP A 222 4.63 2.52 20.02
C ASP A 222 3.15 2.33 20.39
N PRO A 223 2.81 1.52 21.40
CA PRO A 223 1.43 1.23 21.75
C PRO A 223 0.66 2.46 22.27
N ARG A 224 1.34 3.58 22.57
CA ARG A 224 0.70 4.84 22.93
C ARG A 224 -0.11 5.43 21.78
N ILE A 225 0.26 5.13 20.53
CA ILE A 225 -0.48 5.55 19.34
C ILE A 225 -1.87 4.92 19.34
N ASP A 226 -1.93 3.59 19.54
CA ASP A 226 -3.19 2.84 19.66
C ASP A 226 -4.02 3.33 20.85
N LEU A 227 -3.39 3.40 22.04
CA LEU A 227 -4.06 3.77 23.28
C LEU A 227 -4.58 5.21 23.31
N SER A 228 -3.97 6.11 22.56
CA SER A 228 -4.43 7.50 22.47
C SER A 228 -5.59 7.68 21.48
N GLY A 229 -5.96 6.64 20.74
CA GLY A 229 -6.97 6.70 19.71
C GLY A 229 -6.52 7.40 18.43
N LYS A 230 -5.22 7.61 18.24
CA LYS A 230 -4.68 8.22 17.00
C LYS A 230 -4.65 7.24 15.83
N ASP A 231 -4.45 5.96 16.13
CA ASP A 231 -4.52 4.91 15.11
C ASP A 231 -5.97 4.69 14.68
#